data_7143b5652b96e4b5794ef5342354b9c7
#
_entry.id   7143b5652b96e4b5794ef5342354b9c7
#
_cell.length_a   1.000
_cell.length_b   1.000
_cell.length_c   1.000
_cell.angle_alpha   90.00
_cell.angle_beta   90.00
_cell.angle_gamma   90.00
#
_symmetry.space_group_name_H-M   'P 1'
#
loop_
_entity.id
_entity.type
_entity.pdbx_description
1 polymer ?
#
loop_
_entity_poly.entity_id
_entity_poly.type
_entity_poly.pdbx_seq_one_letter_code
_entity_poly.pdbx_strand_id
1 'polypeptide(L)'
;LGDVYKRQDFDGGCADEFTQKYKELKKQGIEKLIIDIRNNGGGIVDEAINILKLITDKGDTLLITKDKNENEKITKNDKDPIINMPIVVLTNEYSASASEIMTGALKDNEKATIIGTITYGKGVIQTIHTLADGSGLKITTNEYYTPKYYKINKVGIEPNIKVDVPEEYKNKTTIPEEKDTQLQKAIETLK
;
A
#
# COMPACT_ATOMS: atom_id res chain seq x y z
N LEU A 1 7.16 -12.24 18.32
CA LEU A 1 8.05 -11.43 17.49
C LEU A 1 7.32 -11.09 16.19
N GLY A 2 7.36 -9.80 15.79
CA GLY A 2 6.85 -9.37 14.49
C GLY A 2 7.88 -9.64 13.40
N ASP A 3 7.42 -9.78 12.16
CA ASP A 3 8.32 -9.87 11.01
C ASP A 3 8.08 -8.70 10.06
N VAL A 4 9.13 -8.34 9.28
CA VAL A 4 9.10 -7.24 8.31
C VAL A 4 9.01 -7.84 6.91
N TYR A 5 7.91 -7.54 6.20
CA TYR A 5 7.77 -7.84 4.78
C TYR A 5 8.03 -6.58 3.96
N LYS A 6 9.15 -6.56 3.25
CA LYS A 6 9.53 -5.45 2.37
C LYS A 6 9.17 -5.76 0.92
N ARG A 7 8.40 -4.86 0.28
CA ARG A 7 8.01 -4.99 -1.12
C ARG A 7 8.42 -3.78 -1.94
N GLN A 8 9.10 -4.02 -3.06
CA GLN A 8 9.60 -2.97 -3.95
C GLN A 8 8.59 -2.56 -5.02
N ASP A 9 7.79 -3.50 -5.56
CA ASP A 9 6.78 -3.26 -6.60
C ASP A 9 5.60 -4.23 -6.47
N PHE A 10 4.43 -3.87 -7.02
CA PHE A 10 3.27 -4.74 -7.19
C PHE A 10 3.26 -5.34 -8.60
N ASP A 11 4.17 -6.24 -8.89
CA ASP A 11 4.23 -7.01 -10.13
C ASP A 11 3.33 -8.25 -10.10
N GLY A 12 3.18 -8.94 -11.25
CA GLY A 12 2.31 -10.11 -11.35
C GLY A 12 2.73 -11.24 -10.43
N GLY A 13 1.77 -11.77 -9.64
CA GLY A 13 2.00 -12.81 -8.65
C GLY A 13 2.40 -12.32 -7.27
N CYS A 14 2.48 -11.00 -7.06
CA CYS A 14 2.82 -10.39 -5.78
C CYS A 14 1.87 -10.83 -4.65
N ALA A 15 0.58 -10.90 -4.91
CA ALA A 15 -0.40 -11.30 -3.91
C ALA A 15 -0.27 -12.78 -3.50
N ASP A 16 0.07 -13.64 -4.44
CA ASP A 16 0.32 -15.06 -4.16
C ASP A 16 1.59 -15.25 -3.34
N GLU A 17 2.67 -14.54 -3.72
CA GLU A 17 3.93 -14.53 -2.96
C GLU A 17 3.73 -14.02 -1.53
N PHE A 18 3.01 -12.91 -1.36
CA PHE A 18 2.65 -12.37 -0.04
C PHE A 18 1.87 -13.41 0.77
N THR A 19 0.87 -14.04 0.15
CA THR A 19 0.04 -15.06 0.80
C THR A 19 0.87 -16.26 1.27
N GLN A 20 1.78 -16.74 0.41
CA GLN A 20 2.66 -17.85 0.74
C GLN A 20 3.59 -17.47 1.91
N LYS A 21 4.22 -16.28 1.82
CA LYS A 21 5.12 -15.79 2.84
C LYS A 21 4.43 -15.60 4.18
N TYR A 22 3.24 -15.00 4.18
CA TYR A 22 2.42 -14.88 5.38
C TYR A 22 2.13 -16.25 6.02
N LYS A 23 1.76 -17.26 5.21
CA LYS A 23 1.49 -18.61 5.73
C LYS A 23 2.73 -19.25 6.36
N GLU A 24 3.92 -19.04 5.79
CA GLU A 24 5.19 -19.50 6.35
C GLU A 24 5.47 -18.83 7.70
N LEU A 25 5.36 -17.50 7.77
CA LEU A 25 5.56 -16.73 8.99
C LEU A 25 4.52 -17.10 10.07
N LYS A 26 3.27 -17.30 9.68
CA LYS A 26 2.21 -17.72 10.61
C LYS A 26 2.50 -19.08 11.26
N LYS A 27 3.09 -20.03 10.51
CA LYS A 27 3.56 -21.31 11.07
C LYS A 27 4.71 -21.14 12.07
N GLN A 28 5.49 -20.06 11.95
CA GLN A 28 6.56 -19.70 12.89
C GLN A 28 6.02 -18.97 14.12
N GLY A 29 4.70 -18.68 14.18
CA GLY A 29 4.05 -18.11 15.35
C GLY A 29 4.10 -16.59 15.42
N ILE A 30 4.21 -15.88 14.27
CA ILE A 30 4.10 -14.40 14.30
C ILE A 30 2.75 -13.96 14.83
N GLU A 31 2.75 -12.90 15.61
CA GLU A 31 1.57 -12.28 16.18
C GLU A 31 1.34 -10.84 15.69
N LYS A 32 2.30 -10.27 15.00
CA LYS A 32 2.33 -8.87 14.52
C LYS A 32 3.05 -8.81 13.18
N LEU A 33 2.69 -7.84 12.35
CA LEU A 33 3.25 -7.72 10.99
C LEU A 33 3.63 -6.27 10.70
N ILE A 34 4.81 -6.08 10.12
CA ILE A 34 5.22 -4.82 9.50
C ILE A 34 5.28 -5.03 7.99
N ILE A 35 4.58 -4.18 7.24
CA ILE A 35 4.62 -4.17 5.77
C ILE A 35 5.40 -2.92 5.33
N ASP A 36 6.58 -3.12 4.77
CA ASP A 36 7.43 -2.01 4.30
C ASP A 36 7.23 -1.79 2.80
N ILE A 37 6.56 -0.70 2.46
CA ILE A 37 6.34 -0.23 1.07
C ILE A 37 7.05 1.10 0.80
N ARG A 38 8.05 1.43 1.59
CA ARG A 38 8.94 2.56 1.29
C ARG A 38 9.68 2.30 -0.02
N ASN A 39 9.82 3.34 -0.83
CA ASN A 39 10.41 3.30 -2.18
C ASN A 39 9.64 2.38 -3.18
N ASN A 40 8.41 1.99 -2.86
CA ASN A 40 7.56 1.22 -3.76
C ASN A 40 6.73 2.16 -4.62
N GLY A 41 7.07 2.28 -5.91
CA GLY A 41 6.39 3.13 -6.89
C GLY A 41 5.00 2.67 -7.32
N GLY A 42 4.51 1.56 -6.78
CA GLY A 42 3.22 0.96 -7.12
C GLY A 42 3.36 -0.27 -8.01
N GLY A 43 2.52 -0.37 -9.03
CA GLY A 43 2.45 -1.49 -9.96
C GLY A 43 1.01 -1.86 -10.31
N ILE A 44 0.71 -3.15 -10.37
CA ILE A 44 -0.59 -3.68 -10.74
C ILE A 44 -1.60 -3.48 -9.61
N VAL A 45 -2.66 -2.71 -9.89
CA VAL A 45 -3.71 -2.38 -8.91
C VAL A 45 -4.38 -3.63 -8.35
N ASP A 46 -4.66 -4.61 -9.19
CA ASP A 46 -5.33 -5.86 -8.78
C ASP A 46 -4.49 -6.67 -7.78
N GLU A 47 -3.16 -6.59 -7.85
CA GLU A 47 -2.27 -7.24 -6.87
C GLU A 47 -2.42 -6.58 -5.48
N ALA A 48 -2.42 -5.25 -5.41
CA ALA A 48 -2.67 -4.53 -4.16
C ALA A 48 -4.06 -4.84 -3.60
N ILE A 49 -5.10 -4.87 -4.45
CA ILE A 49 -6.47 -5.24 -4.06
C ILE A 49 -6.52 -6.68 -3.53
N ASN A 50 -5.82 -7.62 -4.15
CA ASN A 50 -5.79 -9.01 -3.69
C ASN A 50 -5.12 -9.14 -2.32
N ILE A 51 -4.05 -8.38 -2.04
CA ILE A 51 -3.43 -8.34 -0.71
C ILE A 51 -4.41 -7.70 0.31
N LEU A 52 -5.07 -6.60 -0.05
CA LEU A 52 -6.06 -5.95 0.82
C LEU A 52 -7.18 -6.90 1.24
N LYS A 53 -7.65 -7.75 0.32
CA LYS A 53 -8.69 -8.76 0.59
C LYS A 53 -8.28 -9.81 1.64
N LEU A 54 -7.00 -9.97 1.91
CA LEU A 54 -6.50 -10.86 2.95
C LEU A 54 -6.55 -10.22 4.35
N ILE A 55 -6.64 -8.89 4.43
CA ILE A 55 -6.46 -8.10 5.65
C ILE A 55 -7.76 -7.42 6.10
N THR A 56 -8.52 -6.87 5.15
CA THR A 56 -9.74 -6.09 5.42
C THR A 56 -10.95 -7.00 5.60
N ASP A 57 -11.98 -6.51 6.28
CA ASP A 57 -13.20 -7.31 6.48
C ASP A 57 -14.01 -7.39 5.19
N LYS A 58 -14.79 -8.46 5.08
CA LYS A 58 -15.74 -8.61 3.97
C LYS A 58 -16.75 -7.48 3.98
N GLY A 59 -16.91 -6.82 2.84
CA GLY A 59 -17.77 -5.64 2.66
C GLY A 59 -17.04 -4.32 2.76
N ASP A 60 -15.82 -4.28 3.31
CA ASP A 60 -15.01 -3.06 3.38
C ASP A 60 -14.76 -2.50 1.97
N THR A 61 -14.84 -1.20 1.85
CA THR A 61 -14.42 -0.50 0.63
C THR A 61 -12.89 -0.50 0.54
N LEU A 62 -12.37 -0.89 -0.62
CA LEU A 62 -10.93 -0.96 -0.87
C LEU A 62 -10.44 0.19 -1.74
N LEU A 63 -11.26 0.59 -2.72
CA LEU A 63 -10.92 1.60 -3.72
C LEU A 63 -12.17 2.25 -4.28
N ILE A 64 -12.13 3.55 -4.45
CA ILE A 64 -13.13 4.32 -5.18
C ILE A 64 -12.44 4.95 -6.38
N THR A 65 -13.02 4.78 -7.58
CA THR A 65 -12.51 5.40 -8.81
C THR A 65 -13.59 6.24 -9.45
N LYS A 66 -13.20 7.37 -10.04
CA LYS A 66 -14.08 8.24 -10.84
C LYS A 66 -13.47 8.50 -12.20
N ASP A 67 -14.28 8.42 -13.23
CA ASP A 67 -13.90 8.79 -14.59
C ASP A 67 -14.07 10.31 -14.83
N LYS A 68 -13.75 10.77 -16.04
CA LYS A 68 -13.91 12.18 -16.44
C LYS A 68 -15.36 12.69 -16.42
N ASN A 69 -16.34 11.80 -16.37
CA ASN A 69 -17.78 12.13 -16.32
C ASN A 69 -18.34 11.97 -14.90
N GLU A 70 -17.48 11.86 -13.89
CA GLU A 70 -17.82 11.61 -12.47
C GLU A 70 -18.53 10.27 -12.23
N ASN A 71 -18.51 9.34 -13.19
CA ASN A 71 -19.02 7.99 -12.96
C ASN A 71 -18.13 7.29 -11.95
N GLU A 72 -18.73 6.85 -10.86
CA GLU A 72 -18.06 6.24 -9.74
C GLU A 72 -18.11 4.71 -9.81
N LYS A 73 -16.99 4.07 -9.49
CA LYS A 73 -16.92 2.63 -9.25
C LYS A 73 -16.29 2.38 -7.89
N ILE A 74 -17.01 1.64 -7.05
CA ILE A 74 -16.54 1.22 -5.71
C ILE A 74 -16.11 -0.24 -5.77
N THR A 75 -14.87 -0.52 -5.39
CA THR A 75 -14.35 -1.88 -5.22
C THR A 75 -14.40 -2.24 -3.74
N LYS A 76 -15.08 -3.34 -3.41
CA LYS A 76 -15.21 -3.86 -2.05
C LYS A 76 -14.53 -5.20 -1.87
N ASN A 77 -14.20 -5.52 -0.63
CA ASN A 77 -13.75 -6.87 -0.29
C ASN A 77 -14.93 -7.84 -0.34
N ASP A 78 -14.77 -8.90 -1.11
CA ASP A 78 -15.77 -9.98 -1.29
C ASP A 78 -15.42 -11.25 -0.48
N LYS A 79 -14.31 -11.22 0.29
CA LYS A 79 -13.77 -12.37 1.02
C LYS A 79 -13.63 -12.07 2.51
N ASP A 80 -13.63 -13.12 3.32
CA ASP A 80 -13.25 -13.01 4.72
C ASP A 80 -11.72 -12.91 4.85
N PRO A 81 -11.20 -12.06 5.77
CA PRO A 81 -9.77 -11.89 5.97
C PRO A 81 -9.12 -13.16 6.54
N ILE A 82 -7.88 -13.41 6.14
CA ILE A 82 -7.04 -14.46 6.74
C ILE A 82 -5.96 -13.90 7.68
N ILE A 83 -5.73 -12.58 7.62
CA ILE A 83 -4.76 -11.86 8.43
C ILE A 83 -5.55 -11.01 9.45
N ASN A 84 -5.52 -11.44 10.70
CA ASN A 84 -6.19 -10.76 11.80
C ASN A 84 -5.18 -10.60 12.94
N MET A 85 -4.30 -9.61 12.82
CA MET A 85 -3.28 -9.27 13.80
C MET A 85 -2.93 -7.78 13.67
N PRO A 86 -2.28 -7.16 14.67
CA PRO A 86 -1.80 -5.80 14.55
C PRO A 86 -0.82 -5.63 13.38
N ILE A 87 -1.07 -4.60 12.54
CA ILE A 87 -0.26 -4.31 11.36
C ILE A 87 0.23 -2.87 11.43
N VAL A 88 1.50 -2.67 11.08
CA VAL A 88 2.07 -1.37 10.74
C VAL A 88 2.48 -1.36 9.27
N VAL A 89 2.20 -0.27 8.57
CA VAL A 89 2.69 -0.05 7.21
C VAL A 89 3.70 1.10 7.23
N LEU A 90 4.89 0.86 6.68
CA LEU A 90 5.92 1.89 6.49
C LEU A 90 5.79 2.52 5.11
N THR A 91 5.71 3.85 5.07
CA THR A 91 5.59 4.63 3.83
C THR A 91 6.62 5.76 3.76
N ASN A 92 6.93 6.19 2.54
CA ASN A 92 7.69 7.41 2.30
C ASN A 92 7.21 8.14 1.02
N GLU A 93 7.86 9.24 0.68
CA GLU A 93 7.55 10.09 -0.48
C GLU A 93 7.69 9.40 -1.84
N TYR A 94 8.25 8.19 -1.88
CA TYR A 94 8.35 7.35 -3.09
C TYR A 94 7.30 6.24 -3.12
N SER A 95 6.51 6.06 -2.04
CA SER A 95 5.36 5.15 -2.03
C SER A 95 4.25 5.75 -2.89
N ALA A 96 3.95 5.15 -4.06
CA ALA A 96 3.07 5.75 -5.06
C ALA A 96 2.04 4.77 -5.64
N SER A 97 0.95 5.29 -6.23
CA SER A 97 -0.02 4.51 -7.02
C SER A 97 -0.64 3.34 -6.24
N ALA A 98 -0.41 2.08 -6.63
CA ALA A 98 -0.94 0.91 -5.93
C ALA A 98 -0.55 0.86 -4.44
N SER A 99 0.65 1.37 -4.09
CA SER A 99 1.08 1.54 -2.68
C SER A 99 0.16 2.50 -1.93
N GLU A 100 -0.30 3.57 -2.59
CA GLU A 100 -1.21 4.54 -1.98
C GLU A 100 -2.63 3.99 -1.86
N ILE A 101 -3.08 3.18 -2.82
CA ILE A 101 -4.34 2.44 -2.71
C ILE A 101 -4.31 1.54 -1.48
N MET A 102 -3.23 0.75 -1.31
CA MET A 102 -3.05 -0.12 -0.16
C MET A 102 -3.00 0.68 1.15
N THR A 103 -2.20 1.74 1.21
CA THR A 103 -2.07 2.60 2.37
C THR A 103 -3.41 3.23 2.78
N GLY A 104 -4.13 3.81 1.81
CA GLY A 104 -5.42 4.47 2.04
C GLY A 104 -6.50 3.50 2.51
N ALA A 105 -6.58 2.32 1.88
CA ALA A 105 -7.55 1.30 2.27
C ALA A 105 -7.30 0.77 3.69
N LEU A 106 -6.06 0.46 4.04
CA LEU A 106 -5.71 -0.03 5.38
C LEU A 106 -5.90 1.03 6.46
N LYS A 107 -5.55 2.29 6.16
CA LYS A 107 -5.75 3.42 7.06
C LYS A 107 -7.23 3.69 7.33
N ASP A 108 -8.02 3.81 6.28
CA ASP A 108 -9.43 4.22 6.38
C ASP A 108 -10.33 3.14 6.99
N ASN A 109 -10.00 1.87 6.76
CA ASN A 109 -10.67 0.71 7.40
C ASN A 109 -10.06 0.35 8.76
N GLU A 110 -9.11 1.15 9.27
CA GLU A 110 -8.48 0.99 10.60
C GLU A 110 -7.81 -0.38 10.79
N LYS A 111 -7.27 -0.95 9.70
CA LYS A 111 -6.61 -2.25 9.68
C LYS A 111 -5.11 -2.19 9.92
N ALA A 112 -4.50 -1.00 9.78
CA ALA A 112 -3.09 -0.81 10.06
C ALA A 112 -2.80 0.62 10.54
N THR A 113 -1.74 0.75 11.32
CA THR A 113 -1.14 2.06 11.64
C THR A 113 -0.10 2.40 10.57
N ILE A 114 -0.23 3.55 9.93
CA ILE A 114 0.70 4.04 8.93
C ILE A 114 1.78 4.88 9.60
N ILE A 115 3.05 4.53 9.38
CA ILE A 115 4.21 5.22 9.95
C ILE A 115 5.18 5.61 8.84
N GLY A 116 5.75 6.80 8.92
CA GLY A 116 6.74 7.28 7.97
C GLY A 116 6.50 8.71 7.53
N THR A 117 6.63 8.98 6.26
CA THR A 117 6.36 10.29 5.66
C THR A 117 5.18 10.22 4.69
N ILE A 118 4.70 11.39 4.24
CA ILE A 118 3.61 11.50 3.27
C ILE A 118 3.98 10.76 1.98
N THR A 119 3.01 10.09 1.37
CA THR A 119 3.22 9.37 0.11
C THR A 119 3.27 10.31 -1.09
N TYR A 120 3.59 9.79 -2.27
CA TYR A 120 3.89 10.57 -3.48
C TYR A 120 2.72 11.42 -4.00
N GLY A 121 1.48 10.93 -3.92
CA GLY A 121 0.31 11.63 -4.46
C GLY A 121 0.01 11.31 -5.93
N LYS A 122 0.22 10.07 -6.39
CA LYS A 122 -0.19 9.62 -7.72
C LYS A 122 -1.58 8.98 -7.68
N GLY A 123 -2.62 9.80 -7.61
CA GLY A 123 -4.02 9.38 -7.50
C GLY A 123 -4.74 9.21 -8.84
N VAL A 124 -4.06 8.70 -9.90
CA VAL A 124 -4.63 8.51 -11.23
C VAL A 124 -4.34 7.13 -11.78
N ILE A 125 -5.30 6.57 -12.51
CA ILE A 125 -5.19 5.32 -13.26
C ILE A 125 -4.95 5.65 -14.72
N GLN A 126 -3.98 4.99 -15.33
CA GLN A 126 -3.64 5.11 -16.73
C GLN A 126 -3.90 3.80 -17.44
N THR A 127 -4.62 3.86 -18.56
CA THR A 127 -4.88 2.72 -19.43
C THR A 127 -4.03 2.81 -20.68
N ILE A 128 -3.45 1.69 -21.09
CA ILE A 128 -2.70 1.59 -22.35
C ILE A 128 -3.64 1.05 -23.41
N HIS A 129 -3.80 1.79 -24.51
CA HIS A 129 -4.54 1.38 -25.70
C HIS A 129 -3.55 1.04 -26.81
N THR A 130 -3.58 -0.18 -27.30
CA THR A 130 -2.78 -0.58 -28.46
C THR A 130 -3.43 -0.01 -29.73
N LEU A 131 -2.67 0.70 -30.53
CA LEU A 131 -3.09 1.28 -31.81
C LEU A 131 -2.91 0.26 -32.95
N ALA A 132 -3.53 0.55 -34.13
CA ALA A 132 -3.53 -0.35 -35.27
C ALA A 132 -2.12 -0.66 -35.82
N ASP A 133 -1.17 0.23 -35.63
CA ASP A 133 0.23 0.08 -36.02
C ASP A 133 1.10 -0.65 -34.97
N GLY A 134 0.48 -1.14 -33.87
CA GLY A 134 1.17 -1.80 -32.77
C GLY A 134 1.78 -0.86 -31.73
N SER A 135 1.69 0.44 -31.92
CA SER A 135 2.11 1.42 -30.91
C SER A 135 1.11 1.47 -29.74
N GLY A 136 1.55 2.01 -28.59
CA GLY A 136 0.74 2.13 -27.39
C GLY A 136 0.43 3.58 -27.02
N LEU A 137 -0.84 3.89 -26.78
CA LEU A 137 -1.28 5.18 -26.26
C LEU A 137 -1.66 5.03 -24.77
N LYS A 138 -0.93 5.70 -23.88
CA LYS A 138 -1.18 5.71 -22.45
C LYS A 138 -2.00 6.94 -22.06
N ILE A 139 -3.22 6.72 -21.59
CA ILE A 139 -4.16 7.81 -21.25
C ILE A 139 -4.58 7.68 -19.78
N THR A 140 -4.66 8.80 -19.07
CA THR A 140 -5.31 8.87 -17.76
C THR A 140 -6.82 8.75 -17.95
N THR A 141 -7.41 7.73 -17.35
CA THR A 141 -8.84 7.40 -17.49
C THR A 141 -9.64 7.69 -16.23
N ASN A 142 -9.03 7.53 -15.06
CA ASN A 142 -9.72 7.67 -13.79
C ASN A 142 -8.82 8.38 -12.75
N GLU A 143 -9.46 9.09 -11.83
CA GLU A 143 -8.89 9.42 -10.52
C GLU A 143 -9.33 8.37 -9.51
N TYR A 144 -8.51 8.13 -8.46
CA TYR A 144 -8.89 7.26 -7.37
C TYR A 144 -8.81 7.96 -6.01
N TYR A 145 -9.65 7.47 -5.11
CA TYR A 145 -9.86 8.00 -3.78
C TYR A 145 -9.78 6.87 -2.76
N THR A 146 -9.46 7.22 -1.53
CA THR A 146 -9.52 6.28 -0.41
C THR A 146 -10.97 5.90 -0.08
N PRO A 147 -11.22 4.85 0.73
CA PRO A 147 -12.57 4.48 1.16
C PRO A 147 -13.37 5.62 1.79
N LYS A 148 -12.74 6.56 2.48
CA LYS A 148 -13.37 7.76 3.06
C LYS A 148 -13.38 8.96 2.10
N TYR A 149 -13.23 8.73 0.79
CA TYR A 149 -13.23 9.76 -0.27
C TYR A 149 -12.09 10.77 -0.18
N TYR A 150 -10.98 10.44 0.49
CA TYR A 150 -9.84 11.33 0.49
C TYR A 150 -9.16 11.33 -0.89
N LYS A 151 -8.93 12.53 -1.44
CA LYS A 151 -8.28 12.70 -2.74
C LYS A 151 -6.78 12.50 -2.60
N ILE A 152 -6.24 11.50 -3.29
CA ILE A 152 -4.80 11.17 -3.23
C ILE A 152 -4.01 12.00 -4.24
N ASN A 153 -4.60 12.28 -5.41
CA ASN A 153 -3.89 12.91 -6.53
C ASN A 153 -3.31 14.28 -6.16
N LYS A 154 -1.98 14.42 -6.28
CA LYS A 154 -1.18 15.61 -5.94
C LYS A 154 -1.17 15.98 -4.45
N VAL A 155 -1.70 15.11 -3.58
CA VAL A 155 -1.78 15.35 -2.14
C VAL A 155 -0.98 14.31 -1.36
N GLY A 156 -1.06 13.02 -1.77
CA GLY A 156 -0.51 11.89 -1.03
C GLY A 156 -1.36 11.50 0.17
N ILE A 157 -0.90 10.51 0.92
CA ILE A 157 -1.53 10.04 2.15
C ILE A 157 -0.61 10.37 3.32
N GLU A 158 -1.10 11.14 4.27
CA GLU A 158 -0.38 11.40 5.51
C GLU A 158 -0.36 10.16 6.40
N PRO A 159 0.78 9.81 7.01
CA PRO A 159 0.87 8.72 7.98
C PRO A 159 0.08 9.06 9.26
N ASN A 160 -0.30 8.03 10.02
CA ASN A 160 -0.85 8.21 11.38
C ASN A 160 0.23 8.74 12.35
N ILE A 161 1.46 8.28 12.17
CA ILE A 161 2.62 8.69 12.96
C ILE A 161 3.72 9.14 12.00
N LYS A 162 3.97 10.45 11.97
CA LYS A 162 5.03 11.01 11.13
C LYS A 162 6.39 10.78 11.78
N VAL A 163 7.27 10.11 11.06
CA VAL A 163 8.65 9.85 11.46
C VAL A 163 9.55 10.00 10.24
N ASP A 164 10.53 10.87 10.34
CA ASP A 164 11.56 11.02 9.31
C ASP A 164 12.73 10.07 9.58
N VAL A 165 13.38 9.61 8.52
CA VAL A 165 14.68 8.95 8.63
C VAL A 165 15.77 9.98 8.91
N PRO A 166 16.90 9.62 9.56
CA PRO A 166 18.01 10.54 9.76
C PRO A 166 18.51 11.09 8.43
N GLU A 167 18.91 12.37 8.40
CA GLU A 167 19.28 13.11 7.19
C GLU A 167 20.31 12.35 6.33
N GLU A 168 21.29 11.73 6.97
CA GLU A 168 22.34 10.95 6.32
C GLU A 168 21.84 9.69 5.57
N TYR A 169 20.57 9.28 5.80
CA TYR A 169 19.94 8.12 5.16
C TYR A 169 18.83 8.46 4.18
N LYS A 170 18.42 9.72 4.04
CA LYS A 170 17.29 10.14 3.17
C LYS A 170 17.42 9.68 1.72
N ASN A 171 18.64 9.60 1.19
CA ASN A 171 18.91 9.20 -0.19
C ASN A 171 19.53 7.80 -0.30
N LYS A 172 19.46 6.99 0.77
CA LYS A 172 20.01 5.64 0.76
C LYS A 172 18.90 4.61 0.61
N THR A 173 19.15 3.61 -0.21
CA THR A 173 18.22 2.48 -0.42
C THR A 173 18.19 1.50 0.74
N THR A 174 19.22 1.50 1.56
CA THR A 174 19.35 0.61 2.71
C THR A 174 19.77 1.42 3.93
N ILE A 175 19.05 1.24 5.03
CA ILE A 175 19.30 1.84 6.33
C ILE A 175 19.60 0.69 7.29
N PRO A 176 20.71 0.71 8.06
CA PRO A 176 20.92 -0.26 9.12
C PRO A 176 19.75 -0.26 10.10
N GLU A 177 19.31 -1.43 10.55
CA GLU A 177 18.10 -1.56 11.37
C GLU A 177 18.14 -0.67 12.63
N GLU A 178 19.29 -0.61 13.29
CA GLU A 178 19.50 0.21 14.48
C GLU A 178 19.49 1.73 14.21
N LYS A 179 19.54 2.15 12.93
CA LYS A 179 19.48 3.55 12.49
C LYS A 179 18.16 3.90 11.80
N ASP A 180 17.33 2.91 11.54
CA ASP A 180 16.03 3.09 10.89
C ASP A 180 14.97 3.53 11.91
N THR A 181 14.86 4.84 12.12
CA THR A 181 13.92 5.45 13.07
C THR A 181 12.47 5.09 12.79
N GLN A 182 12.09 4.90 11.51
CA GLN A 182 10.74 4.51 11.12
C GLN A 182 10.47 3.04 11.51
N LEU A 183 11.41 2.14 11.23
CA LEU A 183 11.31 0.75 11.63
C LEU A 183 11.30 0.59 13.15
N GLN A 184 12.18 1.31 13.87
CA GLN A 184 12.18 1.30 15.33
C GLN A 184 10.85 1.78 15.91
N LYS A 185 10.25 2.83 15.31
CA LYS A 185 8.93 3.30 15.72
C LYS A 185 7.82 2.30 15.43
N ALA A 186 7.89 1.58 14.32
CA ALA A 186 6.96 0.50 14.00
C ALA A 186 7.03 -0.64 15.03
N ILE A 187 8.24 -1.07 15.37
CA ILE A 187 8.47 -2.10 16.40
C ILE A 187 7.93 -1.63 17.77
N GLU A 188 8.18 -0.37 18.15
CA GLU A 188 7.65 0.21 19.39
C GLU A 188 6.11 0.24 19.40
N THR A 189 5.49 0.62 18.29
CA THR A 189 4.01 0.73 18.16
C THR A 189 3.33 -0.64 18.26
N LEU A 190 4.03 -1.69 17.89
CA LEU A 190 3.52 -3.06 17.95
C LEU A 190 3.82 -3.76 19.29
N LYS A 191 4.59 -3.17 20.21
CA LYS A 191 4.82 -3.76 21.54
C LYS A 191 3.56 -3.75 22.38
#